data_b267a5fa31eb88158b3b943b5776e124
#
_entry.id   b267a5fa31eb88158b3b943b5776e124
#
_cell.length_a   1.000
_cell.length_b   1.000
_cell.length_c   1.000
_cell.angle_alpha   90.00
_cell.angle_beta   90.00
_cell.angle_gamma   90.00
#
_symmetry.space_group_name_H-M   'P 1'
#
loop_
_entity.id
_entity.type
_entity.pdbx_description
1 polymer ?
#
loop_
_entity_poly.entity_id
_entity_poly.type
_entity_poly.pdbx_seq_one_letter_code
_entity_poly.pdbx_strand_id
1 'polypeptide(L)'
;LNERKATFDSTREELKRWQTWAKEKITKSKGAFSSFDGGNKDSGQQSHHHRHHHHDTTNNDPVDEQSLVTELEWLLEDVVANEGKSDDISMRMNFDQLTALWNKRIDDRYPIQYLTKSSQFRTVSLYIAPGVLIPRPETELLIDFAYQHVKIYGKNEHLKELPWLDLGTGSGAIACALATELKDMFSKTNPGVYATDFSKEALEIAKINVERLRLNDTVSLLHGSWFDALREHNGIKFAGIVSNPPYIPSDVAANLQPEVGRHEPMSALDGRGELGMGDLDVICEFSHEYLAPGGFLALETHGGEQALRVWEKLWKTNLYKDVRVRSDYAGVDRFVTARLIDAKKVHRFSNTSFKD
;
A
#
# COMPACT_ATOMS: atom_id res chain seq x y z
N LEU A 1 6.16 -16.35 9.76
CA LEU A 1 6.09 -17.56 10.61
C LEU A 1 6.03 -18.85 9.78
N ASN A 2 5.41 -18.83 8.59
CA ASN A 2 5.24 -20.00 7.73
C ASN A 2 6.55 -20.75 7.35
N GLU A 3 7.72 -20.13 7.49
CA GLU A 3 9.02 -20.76 7.24
C GLU A 3 9.60 -21.48 8.47
N ARG A 4 8.98 -21.32 9.64
CA ARG A 4 9.41 -22.01 10.85
C ARG A 4 8.88 -23.43 10.84
N LYS A 5 9.77 -24.38 11.07
CA LYS A 5 9.37 -25.78 11.30
C LYS A 5 8.54 -25.85 12.59
N ALA A 6 7.56 -26.75 12.64
CA ALA A 6 6.90 -27.12 13.88
C ALA A 6 7.95 -27.63 14.87
N THR A 7 7.95 -27.08 16.08
CA THR A 7 8.95 -27.39 17.11
C THR A 7 8.33 -27.70 18.47
N PHE A 8 7.03 -27.52 18.60
CA PHE A 8 6.31 -27.68 19.85
C PHE A 8 5.08 -28.55 19.63
N ASP A 9 4.96 -29.62 20.43
CA ASP A 9 3.74 -30.42 20.48
C ASP A 9 2.81 -29.87 21.55
N SER A 10 1.52 -29.92 21.32
CA SER A 10 0.48 -29.49 22.23
C SER A 10 -0.82 -30.26 21.96
N THR A 11 -1.88 -29.92 22.69
CA THR A 11 -3.20 -30.53 22.52
C THR A 11 -4.23 -29.49 22.04
N ARG A 12 -5.28 -29.97 21.39
CA ARG A 12 -6.43 -29.10 21.00
C ARG A 12 -7.10 -28.48 22.22
N GLU A 13 -7.09 -29.16 23.37
CA GLU A 13 -7.66 -28.66 24.62
C GLU A 13 -6.84 -27.46 25.14
N GLU A 14 -5.52 -27.56 25.15
CA GLU A 14 -4.65 -26.46 25.55
C GLU A 14 -4.80 -25.25 24.61
N LEU A 15 -4.89 -25.48 23.30
CA LEU A 15 -5.13 -24.44 22.31
C LEU A 15 -6.47 -23.74 22.55
N LYS A 16 -7.56 -24.50 22.82
CA LYS A 16 -8.87 -23.94 23.14
C LYS A 16 -8.86 -23.10 24.42
N ARG A 17 -8.14 -23.54 25.46
CA ARG A 17 -7.99 -22.75 26.71
C ARG A 17 -7.28 -21.44 26.42
N TRP A 18 -6.19 -21.47 25.62
CA TRP A 18 -5.47 -20.28 25.23
C TRP A 18 -6.34 -19.35 24.38
N GLN A 19 -7.09 -19.86 23.41
CA GLN A 19 -8.04 -19.08 22.59
C GLN A 19 -9.10 -18.38 23.45
N THR A 20 -9.64 -19.07 24.46
CA THR A 20 -10.62 -18.48 25.39
C THR A 20 -10.00 -17.31 26.14
N TRP A 21 -8.80 -17.49 26.68
CA TRP A 21 -8.04 -16.41 27.35
C TRP A 21 -7.78 -15.22 26.40
N ALA A 22 -7.38 -15.49 25.16
CA ALA A 22 -7.08 -14.45 24.18
C ALA A 22 -8.32 -13.63 23.82
N LYS A 23 -9.50 -14.26 23.68
CA LYS A 23 -10.80 -13.58 23.45
C LYS A 23 -11.24 -12.77 24.66
N GLU A 24 -11.07 -13.30 25.87
CA GLU A 24 -11.36 -12.54 27.09
C GLU A 24 -10.48 -11.28 27.19
N LYS A 25 -9.22 -11.35 26.76
CA LYS A 25 -8.32 -10.21 26.75
C LYS A 25 -8.80 -9.12 25.79
N ILE A 26 -9.32 -9.48 24.62
CA ILE A 26 -9.96 -8.52 23.68
C ILE A 26 -11.10 -7.78 24.39
N THR A 27 -11.99 -8.52 25.04
CA THR A 27 -13.15 -7.93 25.73
C THR A 27 -12.74 -7.00 26.88
N LYS A 28 -11.70 -7.37 27.65
CA LYS A 28 -11.18 -6.57 28.77
C LYS A 28 -10.48 -5.29 28.31
N SER A 29 -9.85 -5.29 27.13
CA SER A 29 -9.17 -4.10 26.58
C SER A 29 -10.16 -2.96 26.29
N LYS A 30 -11.42 -3.24 25.97
CA LYS A 30 -12.47 -2.23 25.80
C LYS A 30 -12.74 -1.40 27.06
N GLY A 31 -12.73 -2.05 28.23
CA GLY A 31 -12.97 -1.38 29.51
C GLY A 31 -11.88 -0.37 29.89
N ALA A 32 -10.65 -0.62 29.46
CA ALA A 32 -9.52 0.26 29.74
C ALA A 32 -9.52 1.53 28.88
N PHE A 33 -10.06 1.47 27.66
CA PHE A 33 -10.14 2.63 26.76
C PHE A 33 -11.36 3.53 27.02
N SER A 34 -12.47 3.00 27.57
CA SER A 34 -13.67 3.78 27.89
C SER A 34 -13.54 4.63 29.18
N SER A 35 -12.55 4.41 30.03
CA SER A 35 -12.36 5.11 31.30
C SER A 35 -11.60 6.44 31.18
N PHE A 36 -11.09 6.81 30.02
CA PHE A 36 -10.39 8.09 29.80
C PHE A 36 -11.29 9.24 29.33
N ASP A 37 -12.60 8.98 29.06
CA ASP A 37 -13.55 9.98 28.52
C ASP A 37 -14.44 10.62 29.60
N GLY A 38 -13.89 10.86 30.78
CA GLY A 38 -14.57 11.46 31.94
C GLY A 38 -14.15 12.89 32.25
N GLY A 39 -14.40 13.87 31.38
CA GLY A 39 -14.16 15.25 31.78
C GLY A 39 -14.31 16.32 30.69
N ASN A 40 -15.49 16.58 30.24
CA ASN A 40 -16.05 17.94 30.13
C ASN A 40 -17.45 17.92 29.48
N LYS A 41 -18.50 18.02 30.31
CA LYS A 41 -19.82 18.45 29.85
C LYS A 41 -19.94 19.92 30.20
N ASP A 42 -19.93 20.79 29.20
CA ASP A 42 -20.86 21.94 29.25
C ASP A 42 -21.03 22.64 27.89
N SER A 43 -22.31 23.00 27.71
CA SER A 43 -22.90 24.07 26.89
C SER A 43 -22.85 23.97 25.35
N GLY A 44 -23.94 23.54 24.84
CA GLY A 44 -24.90 23.99 23.85
C GLY A 44 -24.55 25.08 22.83
N GLN A 45 -24.68 24.71 21.55
CA GLN A 45 -25.47 25.50 20.59
C GLN A 45 -25.62 24.69 19.28
N GLN A 46 -26.88 24.57 18.84
CA GLN A 46 -27.28 23.95 17.58
C GLN A 46 -26.87 24.85 16.41
N SER A 47 -26.17 24.28 15.42
CA SER A 47 -26.21 24.81 14.06
C SER A 47 -26.21 23.63 13.08
N HIS A 48 -27.26 23.56 12.26
CA HIS A 48 -27.41 22.61 11.17
C HIS A 48 -26.34 22.88 10.09
N HIS A 49 -25.41 21.94 9.91
CA HIS A 49 -24.63 21.84 8.68
C HIS A 49 -24.57 20.38 8.22
N HIS A 50 -24.75 20.17 6.94
CA HIS A 50 -24.70 18.89 6.26
C HIS A 50 -23.39 18.18 6.59
N ARG A 51 -23.48 17.03 7.27
CA ARG A 51 -22.35 16.15 7.56
C ARG A 51 -22.02 15.33 6.31
N HIS A 52 -20.96 15.69 5.63
CA HIS A 52 -20.19 14.72 4.88
C HIS A 52 -19.52 13.79 5.92
N HIS A 53 -19.77 12.49 5.83
CA HIS A 53 -19.08 11.50 6.64
C HIS A 53 -17.60 11.43 6.21
N HIS A 54 -16.77 12.28 6.81
CA HIS A 54 -15.36 11.99 6.94
C HIS A 54 -15.23 10.92 8.02
N HIS A 55 -14.59 9.79 7.72
CA HIS A 55 -14.06 8.91 8.74
C HIS A 55 -12.98 9.70 9.49
N ASP A 56 -13.39 10.32 10.57
CA ASP A 56 -12.52 11.02 11.51
C ASP A 56 -11.81 9.96 12.34
N THR A 57 -10.59 9.58 11.92
CA THR A 57 -9.76 8.60 12.63
C THR A 57 -9.01 9.33 13.75
N THR A 58 -9.72 9.65 14.83
CA THR A 58 -9.09 10.22 16.02
C THR A 58 -8.34 9.15 16.82
N ASN A 59 -7.27 9.55 17.50
CA ASN A 59 -6.31 8.73 18.29
C ASN A 59 -6.92 7.76 19.33
N ASN A 60 -8.23 7.76 19.54
CA ASN A 60 -8.93 7.02 20.58
C ASN A 60 -10.00 6.04 20.07
N ASP A 61 -10.10 5.80 18.77
CA ASP A 61 -11.04 4.80 18.29
C ASP A 61 -10.63 3.41 18.78
N PRO A 62 -11.53 2.71 19.52
CA PRO A 62 -11.25 1.33 19.93
C PRO A 62 -11.09 0.47 18.68
N VAL A 63 -10.05 -0.37 18.65
CA VAL A 63 -9.98 -1.40 17.62
C VAL A 63 -11.27 -2.21 17.65
N ASP A 64 -11.89 -2.37 16.50
CA ASP A 64 -13.11 -3.16 16.39
C ASP A 64 -12.86 -4.60 16.87
N GLU A 65 -13.72 -5.09 17.76
CA GLU A 65 -13.61 -6.43 18.34
C GLU A 65 -13.58 -7.52 17.26
N GLN A 66 -14.38 -7.34 16.21
CA GLN A 66 -14.46 -8.28 15.12
C GLN A 66 -13.13 -8.35 14.35
N SER A 67 -12.49 -7.22 14.16
CA SER A 67 -11.15 -7.15 13.56
C SER A 67 -10.11 -7.88 14.41
N LEU A 68 -10.11 -7.69 15.73
CA LEU A 68 -9.21 -8.40 16.64
C LEU A 68 -9.46 -9.91 16.67
N VAL A 69 -10.71 -10.34 16.58
CA VAL A 69 -11.05 -11.77 16.48
C VAL A 69 -10.51 -12.36 15.17
N THR A 70 -10.66 -11.64 14.07
CA THR A 70 -10.12 -12.06 12.77
C THR A 70 -8.58 -12.12 12.79
N GLU A 71 -7.92 -11.13 13.39
CA GLU A 71 -6.46 -11.16 13.56
C GLU A 71 -5.99 -12.32 14.45
N LEU A 72 -6.75 -12.66 15.48
CA LEU A 72 -6.48 -13.83 16.32
C LEU A 72 -6.56 -15.13 15.51
N GLU A 73 -7.55 -15.27 14.65
CA GLU A 73 -7.69 -16.41 13.75
C GLU A 73 -6.51 -16.51 12.79
N TRP A 74 -6.10 -15.44 12.14
CA TRP A 74 -4.92 -15.40 11.28
C TRP A 74 -3.63 -15.78 12.03
N LEU A 75 -3.45 -15.26 13.25
CA LEU A 75 -2.30 -15.60 14.07
C LEU A 75 -2.26 -17.10 14.37
N LEU A 76 -3.40 -17.71 14.67
CA LEU A 76 -3.50 -19.13 14.96
C LEU A 76 -3.27 -20.01 13.73
N GLU A 77 -3.82 -19.64 12.58
CA GLU A 77 -3.54 -20.31 11.30
C GLU A 77 -2.04 -20.31 10.98
N ASP A 78 -1.35 -19.22 11.32
CA ASP A 78 0.08 -19.12 11.09
C ASP A 78 0.93 -19.88 12.12
N VAL A 79 0.43 -20.06 13.34
CA VAL A 79 1.15 -20.74 14.44
C VAL A 79 0.91 -22.24 14.45
N VAL A 80 -0.28 -22.71 14.14
CA VAL A 80 -0.61 -24.13 14.08
C VAL A 80 -0.05 -24.73 12.78
N ALA A 81 0.92 -25.62 12.90
CA ALA A 81 1.62 -26.17 11.74
C ALA A 81 0.91 -27.37 11.13
N ASN A 82 0.20 -28.15 11.93
CA ASN A 82 -0.56 -29.30 11.49
C ASN A 82 -1.74 -29.58 12.43
N GLU A 83 -2.94 -29.63 11.87
CA GLU A 83 -4.14 -30.14 12.55
C GLU A 83 -4.34 -31.60 12.13
N GLY A 84 -3.64 -32.51 12.79
CA GLY A 84 -3.87 -33.96 12.63
C GLY A 84 -5.30 -34.37 13.01
N LYS A 85 -5.69 -35.61 12.68
CA LYS A 85 -6.96 -36.22 13.15
C LYS A 85 -6.95 -36.58 14.65
N SER A 86 -5.78 -36.51 15.29
CA SER A 86 -5.57 -36.75 16.73
C SER A 86 -5.78 -35.47 17.53
N ASP A 87 -5.93 -35.56 18.85
CA ASP A 87 -5.96 -34.42 19.74
C ASP A 87 -4.63 -33.67 19.82
N ASP A 88 -3.54 -34.29 19.34
CA ASP A 88 -2.22 -33.69 19.29
C ASP A 88 -2.09 -32.72 18.11
N ILE A 89 -1.56 -31.51 18.36
CA ILE A 89 -1.25 -30.51 17.38
C ILE A 89 0.23 -30.15 17.43
N SER A 90 0.79 -29.82 16.29
CA SER A 90 2.16 -29.29 16.21
C SER A 90 2.12 -27.79 15.98
N MET A 91 2.88 -27.03 16.75
CA MET A 91 2.92 -25.58 16.74
C MET A 91 4.30 -25.04 16.34
N ARG A 92 4.35 -23.87 15.70
CA ARG A 92 5.59 -23.15 15.36
C ARG A 92 6.16 -22.34 16.51
N MET A 93 5.41 -22.16 17.59
CA MET A 93 5.84 -21.52 18.83
C MET A 93 5.06 -22.11 20.01
N ASN A 94 5.63 -22.00 21.22
CA ASN A 94 4.93 -22.39 22.44
C ASN A 94 3.92 -21.34 22.90
N PHE A 95 3.08 -21.67 23.90
CA PHE A 95 2.05 -20.78 24.41
C PHE A 95 2.60 -19.51 25.09
N ASP A 96 3.78 -19.56 25.70
CA ASP A 96 4.39 -18.37 26.30
C ASP A 96 4.79 -17.36 25.22
N GLN A 97 5.38 -17.83 24.13
CA GLN A 97 5.71 -17.01 22.97
C GLN A 97 4.45 -16.45 22.31
N LEU A 98 3.43 -17.28 22.12
CA LEU A 98 2.16 -16.87 21.55
C LEU A 98 1.44 -15.84 22.44
N THR A 99 1.46 -16.05 23.76
CA THR A 99 0.92 -15.10 24.75
C THR A 99 1.66 -13.76 24.70
N ALA A 100 2.98 -13.78 24.61
CA ALA A 100 3.78 -12.57 24.52
C ALA A 100 3.45 -11.77 23.23
N LEU A 101 3.30 -12.46 22.08
CA LEU A 101 2.88 -11.81 20.84
C LEU A 101 1.48 -11.20 20.95
N TRP A 102 0.50 -11.94 21.49
CA TRP A 102 -0.86 -11.45 21.63
C TRP A 102 -0.96 -10.30 22.61
N ASN A 103 -0.20 -10.35 23.72
CA ASN A 103 -0.11 -9.21 24.63
C ASN A 103 0.41 -7.97 23.92
N LYS A 104 1.48 -8.11 23.13
CA LYS A 104 2.03 -7.00 22.36
C LYS A 104 1.02 -6.41 21.36
N ARG A 105 0.22 -7.27 20.70
CA ARG A 105 -0.86 -6.81 19.82
C ARG A 105 -1.90 -5.99 20.57
N ILE A 106 -2.37 -6.48 21.71
CA ILE A 106 -3.46 -5.84 22.46
C ILE A 106 -2.95 -4.64 23.27
N ASP A 107 -1.88 -4.82 24.07
CA ASP A 107 -1.46 -3.81 25.03
C ASP A 107 -0.67 -2.66 24.37
N ASP A 108 0.23 -2.98 23.42
CA ASP A 108 1.05 -2.00 22.69
C ASP A 108 0.39 -1.53 21.39
N ARG A 109 -0.75 -2.12 21.01
CA ARG A 109 -1.39 -1.88 19.72
C ARG A 109 -0.45 -2.13 18.55
N TYR A 110 0.42 -3.14 18.69
CA TYR A 110 1.44 -3.46 17.67
C TYR A 110 0.81 -4.17 16.47
N PRO A 111 1.08 -3.73 15.23
CA PRO A 111 0.46 -4.33 14.03
C PRO A 111 0.68 -5.84 13.94
N ILE A 112 -0.39 -6.58 13.66
CA ILE A 112 -0.33 -8.04 13.54
C ILE A 112 0.62 -8.47 12.41
N GLN A 113 0.69 -7.71 11.32
CA GLN A 113 1.57 -7.98 10.18
C GLN A 113 3.05 -7.92 10.57
N TYR A 114 3.44 -7.04 11.48
CA TYR A 114 4.81 -7.00 11.99
C TYR A 114 5.10 -8.16 12.95
N LEU A 115 4.09 -8.65 13.68
CA LEU A 115 4.22 -9.83 14.55
C LEU A 115 4.37 -11.11 13.75
N THR A 116 3.53 -11.31 12.76
CA THR A 116 3.55 -12.49 11.87
C THR A 116 4.64 -12.37 10.81
N LYS A 117 5.19 -11.15 10.60
CA LYS A 117 6.15 -10.82 9.54
C LYS A 117 5.60 -11.13 8.15
N SER A 118 4.30 -10.95 7.96
CA SER A 118 3.61 -11.30 6.73
C SER A 118 2.47 -10.34 6.44
N SER A 119 2.27 -10.04 5.16
CA SER A 119 1.09 -9.36 4.64
C SER A 119 0.75 -9.93 3.27
N GLN A 120 -0.53 -10.14 3.01
CA GLN A 120 -0.99 -10.48 1.67
C GLN A 120 -1.17 -9.20 0.87
N PHE A 121 -0.79 -9.24 -0.38
CA PHE A 121 -1.06 -8.18 -1.34
C PHE A 121 -1.35 -8.83 -2.69
N ARG A 122 -2.62 -8.78 -3.12
CA ARG A 122 -3.11 -9.51 -4.29
C ARG A 122 -2.75 -11.01 -4.22
N THR A 123 -1.98 -11.49 -5.18
CA THR A 123 -1.58 -12.91 -5.29
C THR A 123 -0.26 -13.22 -4.58
N VAL A 124 0.41 -12.23 -3.98
CA VAL A 124 1.71 -12.41 -3.36
C VAL A 124 1.66 -12.30 -1.85
N SER A 125 2.41 -13.16 -1.16
CA SER A 125 2.64 -13.10 0.28
C SER A 125 3.98 -12.45 0.55
N LEU A 126 3.96 -11.29 1.19
CA LEU A 126 5.13 -10.43 1.42
C LEU A 126 5.68 -10.62 2.83
N TYR A 127 6.99 -10.61 2.96
CA TYR A 127 7.66 -10.39 4.23
C TYR A 127 7.53 -8.92 4.62
N ILE A 128 7.08 -8.67 5.86
CA ILE A 128 6.88 -7.33 6.40
C ILE A 128 7.60 -7.21 7.74
N ALA A 129 8.26 -6.08 7.96
CA ALA A 129 8.95 -5.77 9.20
C ALA A 129 8.85 -4.25 9.48
N PRO A 130 9.10 -3.78 10.71
CA PRO A 130 9.23 -2.34 10.98
C PRO A 130 10.19 -1.67 10.00
N GLY A 131 9.87 -0.44 9.60
CA GLY A 131 10.64 0.33 8.61
C GLY A 131 9.97 0.44 7.24
N VAL A 132 8.86 -0.27 6.99
CA VAL A 132 8.03 -0.13 5.78
C VAL A 132 6.58 0.06 6.13
N LEU A 133 5.85 0.76 5.27
CA LEU A 133 4.39 0.79 5.29
C LEU A 133 3.84 -0.63 5.10
N ILE A 134 2.87 -1.01 5.92
CA ILE A 134 2.10 -2.25 5.70
C ILE A 134 1.21 -2.04 4.47
N PRO A 135 1.29 -2.87 3.43
CA PRO A 135 0.47 -2.70 2.22
C PRO A 135 -1.02 -2.66 2.54
N ARG A 136 -1.73 -1.70 1.92
CA ARG A 136 -3.17 -1.51 2.12
C ARG A 136 -3.96 -2.19 1.01
N PRO A 137 -5.15 -2.76 1.31
CA PRO A 137 -5.99 -3.41 0.30
C PRO A 137 -6.38 -2.47 -0.84
N GLU A 138 -6.63 -1.18 -0.55
CA GLU A 138 -6.99 -0.18 -1.55
C GLU A 138 -5.90 0.00 -2.60
N THR A 139 -4.63 -0.06 -2.19
CA THR A 139 -3.46 0.07 -3.06
C THR A 139 -3.43 -0.99 -4.17
N GLU A 140 -4.07 -2.14 -3.96
CA GLU A 140 -4.19 -3.20 -4.96
C GLU A 140 -4.86 -2.73 -6.25
N LEU A 141 -5.73 -1.71 -6.18
CA LEU A 141 -6.39 -1.12 -7.35
C LEU A 141 -5.41 -0.46 -8.34
N LEU A 142 -4.23 -0.03 -7.90
CA LEU A 142 -3.19 0.45 -8.81
C LEU A 142 -2.80 -0.62 -9.84
N ILE A 143 -2.76 -1.89 -9.42
CA ILE A 143 -2.46 -3.02 -10.30
C ILE A 143 -3.62 -3.25 -11.28
N ASP A 144 -4.87 -3.14 -10.82
CA ASP A 144 -6.04 -3.27 -11.69
C ASP A 144 -6.09 -2.18 -12.75
N PHE A 145 -5.76 -0.94 -12.38
CA PHE A 145 -5.68 0.16 -13.36
C PHE A 145 -4.55 -0.04 -14.35
N ALA A 146 -3.39 -0.53 -13.90
CA ALA A 146 -2.28 -0.90 -14.77
C ALA A 146 -2.69 -2.01 -15.76
N TYR A 147 -3.33 -3.07 -15.26
CA TYR A 147 -3.84 -4.17 -16.08
C TYR A 147 -4.87 -3.69 -17.11
N GLN A 148 -5.83 -2.86 -16.71
CA GLN A 148 -6.82 -2.27 -17.61
C GLN A 148 -6.15 -1.44 -18.71
N HIS A 149 -5.15 -0.61 -18.35
CA HIS A 149 -4.39 0.16 -19.32
C HIS A 149 -3.72 -0.74 -20.34
N VAL A 150 -3.02 -1.75 -19.88
CA VAL A 150 -2.33 -2.71 -20.73
C VAL A 150 -3.31 -3.45 -21.65
N LYS A 151 -4.47 -3.89 -21.14
CA LYS A 151 -5.51 -4.58 -21.91
C LYS A 151 -6.07 -3.71 -23.04
N ILE A 152 -6.26 -2.42 -22.79
CA ILE A 152 -6.86 -1.47 -23.75
C ILE A 152 -5.80 -0.99 -24.75
N TYR A 153 -4.60 -0.66 -24.28
CA TYR A 153 -3.57 0.05 -25.06
C TYR A 153 -2.33 -0.80 -25.36
N GLY A 154 -2.23 -1.99 -24.81
CA GLY A 154 -1.09 -2.89 -24.96
C GLY A 154 -0.89 -3.47 -26.36
N LYS A 155 -1.75 -3.13 -27.35
CA LYS A 155 -1.49 -3.37 -28.78
C LYS A 155 -0.38 -2.46 -29.34
N ASN A 156 0.04 -1.44 -28.58
CA ASN A 156 1.19 -0.60 -28.94
C ASN A 156 2.48 -1.36 -28.64
N GLU A 157 3.07 -1.97 -29.64
CA GLU A 157 4.30 -2.77 -29.55
C GLU A 157 5.43 -1.99 -28.84
N HIS A 158 5.52 -0.67 -29.06
CA HIS A 158 6.52 0.17 -28.42
C HIS A 158 6.40 0.18 -26.89
N LEU A 159 5.19 0.22 -26.33
CA LEU A 159 4.98 0.20 -24.87
C LEU A 159 5.29 -1.16 -24.24
N LYS A 160 5.12 -2.26 -24.99
CA LYS A 160 5.42 -3.61 -24.53
C LYS A 160 6.94 -3.86 -24.35
N GLU A 161 7.76 -3.05 -24.99
CA GLU A 161 9.21 -3.17 -24.92
C GLU A 161 9.84 -2.28 -23.84
N LEU A 162 8.99 -1.61 -23.04
CA LEU A 162 9.44 -0.69 -22.01
C LEU A 162 9.08 -1.20 -20.61
N PRO A 163 9.96 -0.96 -19.63
CA PRO A 163 9.69 -1.33 -18.24
C PRO A 163 8.60 -0.46 -17.60
N TRP A 164 8.16 -0.88 -16.44
CA TRP A 164 7.32 -0.11 -15.53
C TRP A 164 8.15 0.44 -14.37
N LEU A 165 7.65 1.47 -13.72
CA LEU A 165 8.29 2.12 -12.57
C LEU A 165 7.32 2.16 -11.39
N ASP A 166 7.78 1.68 -10.23
CA ASP A 166 7.15 1.83 -8.92
C ASP A 166 7.95 2.84 -8.09
N LEU A 167 7.36 4.01 -7.82
CA LEU A 167 7.98 5.09 -7.06
C LEU A 167 7.57 5.02 -5.59
N GLY A 168 8.54 4.95 -4.67
CA GLY A 168 8.28 4.75 -3.24
C GLY A 168 7.83 3.31 -2.97
N THR A 169 8.64 2.34 -3.37
CA THR A 169 8.24 0.92 -3.40
C THR A 169 8.00 0.30 -2.03
N GLY A 170 8.55 0.88 -0.95
CA GLY A 170 8.40 0.37 0.40
C GLY A 170 8.84 -1.08 0.52
N SER A 171 7.90 -1.96 0.86
CA SER A 171 8.14 -3.42 0.94
C SER A 171 8.29 -4.11 -0.42
N GLY A 172 8.15 -3.38 -1.53
CA GLY A 172 8.13 -3.94 -2.87
C GLY A 172 6.76 -4.47 -3.31
N ALA A 173 5.68 -4.13 -2.60
CA ALA A 173 4.36 -4.70 -2.83
C ALA A 173 3.85 -4.47 -4.25
N ILE A 174 3.85 -3.23 -4.71
CA ILE A 174 3.40 -2.84 -6.06
C ILE A 174 4.33 -3.46 -7.10
N ALA A 175 5.66 -3.31 -6.94
CA ALA A 175 6.64 -3.83 -7.87
C ALA A 175 6.53 -5.36 -8.06
N CYS A 176 6.41 -6.11 -6.95
CA CYS A 176 6.26 -7.57 -6.98
C CYS A 176 4.94 -7.99 -7.63
N ALA A 177 3.83 -7.29 -7.33
CA ALA A 177 2.54 -7.58 -7.94
C ALA A 177 2.55 -7.29 -9.45
N LEU A 178 3.11 -6.15 -9.88
CA LEU A 178 3.29 -5.83 -11.30
C LEU A 178 4.13 -6.91 -12.02
N ALA A 179 5.28 -7.28 -11.43
CA ALA A 179 6.17 -8.28 -12.00
C ALA A 179 5.54 -9.67 -12.11
N THR A 180 4.63 -10.01 -11.20
CA THR A 180 3.96 -11.30 -11.18
C THR A 180 2.78 -11.34 -12.15
N GLU A 181 1.91 -10.31 -12.10
CA GLU A 181 0.63 -10.32 -12.82
C GLU A 181 0.75 -9.81 -14.26
N LEU A 182 1.74 -8.95 -14.54
CA LEU A 182 2.00 -8.42 -15.88
C LEU A 182 3.22 -9.05 -16.56
N LYS A 183 3.72 -10.19 -16.06
CA LYS A 183 4.94 -10.84 -16.56
C LYS A 183 4.96 -11.09 -18.07
N ASP A 184 3.83 -11.43 -18.65
CA ASP A 184 3.69 -11.68 -20.09
C ASP A 184 3.88 -10.40 -20.94
N MET A 185 3.73 -9.23 -20.30
CA MET A 185 3.96 -7.93 -20.92
C MET A 185 5.45 -7.54 -20.92
N PHE A 186 6.24 -8.15 -20.03
CA PHE A 186 7.67 -7.88 -19.86
C PHE A 186 8.56 -8.88 -20.62
N SER A 187 7.99 -9.70 -21.47
CA SER A 187 8.74 -10.80 -22.15
C SER A 187 9.95 -10.34 -22.94
N LYS A 188 10.06 -9.05 -23.27
CA LYS A 188 11.17 -8.45 -24.01
C LYS A 188 12.00 -7.45 -23.21
N THR A 189 11.65 -7.18 -21.94
CA THR A 189 12.34 -6.23 -21.07
C THR A 189 12.99 -6.94 -19.89
N ASN A 190 14.24 -6.62 -19.62
CA ASN A 190 14.94 -7.07 -18.43
C ASN A 190 15.78 -5.90 -17.86
N PRO A 191 15.45 -5.37 -16.68
CA PRO A 191 14.28 -5.72 -15.84
C PRO A 191 12.96 -5.21 -16.44
N GLY A 192 11.85 -5.89 -16.08
CA GLY A 192 10.49 -5.48 -16.47
C GLY A 192 9.92 -4.38 -15.57
N VAL A 193 10.37 -4.31 -14.31
CA VAL A 193 9.96 -3.31 -13.33
C VAL A 193 11.19 -2.71 -12.65
N TYR A 194 11.24 -1.40 -12.61
CA TYR A 194 12.12 -0.64 -11.73
C TYR A 194 11.33 -0.20 -10.51
N ALA A 195 11.94 -0.28 -9.34
CA ALA A 195 11.32 0.07 -8.08
C ALA A 195 12.28 0.94 -7.26
N THR A 196 11.86 2.15 -6.91
CA THR A 196 12.72 3.11 -6.22
C THR A 196 12.23 3.38 -4.81
N ASP A 197 13.15 3.57 -3.88
CA ASP A 197 12.85 4.08 -2.54
C ASP A 197 14.04 4.88 -2.00
N PHE A 198 13.77 5.90 -1.19
CA PHE A 198 14.82 6.66 -0.52
C PHE A 198 15.31 5.98 0.78
N SER A 199 14.49 5.09 1.37
CA SER A 199 14.83 4.32 2.57
C SER A 199 15.59 3.05 2.18
N LYS A 200 16.81 2.93 2.68
CA LYS A 200 17.62 1.71 2.53
C LYS A 200 16.99 0.54 3.26
N GLU A 201 16.40 0.79 4.42
CA GLU A 201 15.69 -0.21 5.22
C GLU A 201 14.48 -0.78 4.44
N ALA A 202 13.74 0.07 3.75
CA ALA A 202 12.65 -0.35 2.89
C ALA A 202 13.15 -1.22 1.74
N LEU A 203 14.23 -0.82 1.08
CA LEU A 203 14.83 -1.58 -0.02
C LEU A 203 15.39 -2.95 0.41
N GLU A 204 15.91 -3.08 1.65
CA GLU A 204 16.30 -4.39 2.18
C GLU A 204 15.09 -5.32 2.34
N ILE A 205 13.95 -4.81 2.80
CA ILE A 205 12.71 -5.58 2.90
C ILE A 205 12.18 -5.93 1.50
N ALA A 206 12.16 -4.96 0.57
CA ALA A 206 11.78 -5.19 -0.81
C ALA A 206 12.66 -6.27 -1.48
N LYS A 207 13.96 -6.24 -1.22
CA LYS A 207 14.92 -7.24 -1.72
C LYS A 207 14.58 -8.64 -1.22
N ILE A 208 14.29 -8.79 0.08
CA ILE A 208 13.84 -10.08 0.64
C ILE A 208 12.60 -10.58 -0.11
N ASN A 209 11.63 -9.70 -0.41
CA ASN A 209 10.41 -10.07 -1.12
C ASN A 209 10.68 -10.46 -2.59
N VAL A 210 11.49 -9.69 -3.28
CA VAL A 210 11.91 -9.98 -4.66
C VAL A 210 12.61 -11.35 -4.74
N GLU A 211 13.52 -11.66 -3.80
CA GLU A 211 14.23 -12.94 -3.72
C GLU A 211 13.28 -14.10 -3.42
N ARG A 212 12.41 -13.96 -2.41
CA ARG A 212 11.43 -14.99 -2.02
C ARG A 212 10.45 -15.32 -3.14
N LEU A 213 10.05 -14.32 -3.92
CA LEU A 213 9.13 -14.47 -5.06
C LEU A 213 9.86 -14.86 -6.35
N ARG A 214 11.21 -14.98 -6.32
CA ARG A 214 12.06 -15.30 -7.49
C ARG A 214 11.91 -14.30 -8.63
N LEU A 215 11.86 -13.02 -8.29
CA LEU A 215 11.68 -11.91 -9.23
C LEU A 215 12.97 -11.14 -9.51
N ASN A 216 14.16 -11.67 -9.12
CA ASN A 216 15.46 -10.99 -9.25
C ASN A 216 15.78 -10.55 -10.68
N ASP A 217 15.36 -11.33 -11.69
CA ASP A 217 15.58 -11.01 -13.10
C ASP A 217 14.52 -10.04 -13.65
N THR A 218 13.44 -9.78 -12.90
CA THR A 218 12.30 -8.98 -13.36
C THR A 218 12.22 -7.62 -12.67
N VAL A 219 12.60 -7.55 -11.39
CA VAL A 219 12.53 -6.33 -10.57
C VAL A 219 13.93 -5.81 -10.26
N SER A 220 14.18 -4.54 -10.60
CA SER A 220 15.40 -3.81 -10.24
C SER A 220 15.10 -2.80 -9.15
N LEU A 221 15.76 -2.94 -7.99
CA LEU A 221 15.62 -2.04 -6.85
C LEU A 221 16.67 -0.94 -6.92
N LEU A 222 16.27 0.33 -6.82
CA LEU A 222 17.14 1.49 -6.92
C LEU A 222 16.97 2.40 -5.70
N HIS A 223 18.08 2.78 -5.08
CA HIS A 223 18.10 3.70 -3.96
C HIS A 223 18.16 5.15 -4.43
N GLY A 224 17.23 5.97 -3.96
CA GLY A 224 17.19 7.41 -4.20
C GLY A 224 15.80 7.99 -4.04
N SER A 225 15.71 9.32 -3.97
CA SER A 225 14.45 10.04 -3.86
C SER A 225 13.79 10.13 -5.24
N TRP A 226 12.62 9.57 -5.36
CA TRP A 226 11.78 9.62 -6.56
C TRP A 226 12.58 9.33 -7.84
N PHE A 227 12.66 10.29 -8.76
CA PHE A 227 13.37 10.18 -10.04
C PHE A 227 14.89 10.32 -9.91
N ASP A 228 15.41 10.82 -8.79
CA ASP A 228 16.87 10.91 -8.57
C ASP A 228 17.55 9.54 -8.60
N ALA A 229 16.82 8.49 -8.18
CA ALA A 229 17.29 7.11 -8.26
C ALA A 229 17.59 6.66 -9.71
N LEU A 230 17.05 7.35 -10.70
CA LEU A 230 17.19 7.01 -12.13
C LEU A 230 18.29 7.81 -12.85
N ARG A 231 19.04 8.68 -12.15
CA ARG A 231 20.05 9.57 -12.78
C ARG A 231 21.10 8.83 -13.57
N GLU A 232 21.48 7.64 -13.13
CA GLU A 232 22.47 6.81 -13.86
C GLU A 232 21.86 6.08 -15.07
N HIS A 233 20.53 6.08 -15.20
CA HIS A 233 19.78 5.44 -16.28
C HIS A 233 19.34 6.47 -17.33
N ASN A 234 20.27 7.25 -17.86
CA ASN A 234 19.99 8.34 -18.79
C ASN A 234 19.11 7.93 -19.97
N GLY A 235 18.02 8.66 -20.18
CA GLY A 235 17.10 8.45 -21.30
C GLY A 235 16.16 7.27 -21.16
N ILE A 236 16.13 6.58 -20.01
CA ILE A 236 15.16 5.51 -19.76
C ILE A 236 13.73 6.05 -19.86
N LYS A 237 12.86 5.28 -20.49
CA LYS A 237 11.41 5.57 -20.58
C LYS A 237 10.61 4.38 -20.08
N PHE A 238 9.48 4.67 -19.46
CA PHE A 238 8.60 3.68 -18.87
C PHE A 238 7.27 3.61 -19.61
N ALA A 239 6.75 2.39 -19.76
CA ALA A 239 5.38 2.15 -20.25
C ALA A 239 4.34 2.61 -19.23
N GLY A 240 4.66 2.55 -17.96
CA GLY A 240 3.82 3.04 -16.86
C GLY A 240 4.62 3.42 -15.64
N ILE A 241 4.11 4.38 -14.89
CA ILE A 241 4.57 4.80 -13.57
C ILE A 241 3.41 4.63 -12.61
N VAL A 242 3.65 3.93 -11.51
CA VAL A 242 2.71 3.77 -10.41
C VAL A 242 3.34 4.22 -9.11
N SER A 243 2.55 4.78 -8.21
CA SER A 243 3.04 5.18 -6.89
C SER A 243 1.92 5.23 -5.87
N ASN A 244 2.25 4.74 -4.68
CA ASN A 244 1.55 5.07 -3.44
C ASN A 244 2.50 5.91 -2.58
N PRO A 245 2.60 7.23 -2.82
CA PRO A 245 3.53 8.10 -2.10
C PRO A 245 2.97 8.46 -0.71
N PRO A 246 3.78 9.01 0.20
CA PRO A 246 3.26 9.65 1.39
C PRO A 246 2.30 10.78 1.00
N TYR A 247 1.08 10.75 1.53
CA TYR A 247 0.03 11.69 1.14
C TYR A 247 -0.82 12.22 2.29
N ILE A 248 -0.62 11.74 3.52
CA ILE A 248 -1.42 12.16 4.66
C ILE A 248 -1.03 13.60 5.04
N PRO A 249 -2.00 14.53 5.20
CA PRO A 249 -1.73 15.86 5.73
C PRO A 249 -1.00 15.81 7.06
N SER A 250 -0.03 16.71 7.31
CA SER A 250 0.87 16.60 8.48
C SER A 250 0.14 16.67 9.82
N ASP A 251 -0.95 17.43 9.93
CA ASP A 251 -1.79 17.51 11.12
C ASP A 251 -2.57 16.20 11.37
N VAL A 252 -3.04 15.55 10.32
CA VAL A 252 -3.68 14.24 10.37
C VAL A 252 -2.64 13.17 10.70
N ALA A 253 -1.46 13.22 10.07
CA ALA A 253 -0.36 12.27 10.30
C ALA A 253 0.11 12.25 11.77
N ALA A 254 0.08 13.42 12.43
CA ALA A 254 0.41 13.55 13.85
C ALA A 254 -0.60 12.87 14.79
N ASN A 255 -1.80 12.55 14.29
CA ASN A 255 -2.93 12.05 15.08
C ASN A 255 -3.49 10.70 14.60
N LEU A 256 -2.68 9.90 13.92
CA LEU A 256 -3.08 8.58 13.43
C LEU A 256 -3.33 7.57 14.55
N GLN A 257 -4.11 6.55 14.24
CA GLN A 257 -4.33 5.43 15.15
C GLN A 257 -2.99 4.84 15.64
N PRO A 258 -2.92 4.38 16.89
CA PRO A 258 -1.68 3.90 17.50
C PRO A 258 -0.95 2.82 16.69
N GLU A 259 -1.66 1.91 16.03
CA GLU A 259 -1.09 0.87 15.17
C GLU A 259 -0.26 1.48 14.05
N VAL A 260 -0.71 2.58 13.48
CA VAL A 260 -0.08 3.28 12.36
C VAL A 260 0.93 4.30 12.90
N GLY A 261 0.47 5.29 13.67
CA GLY A 261 1.28 6.44 14.09
C GLY A 261 2.47 6.11 15.00
N ARG A 262 2.41 4.99 15.77
CA ARG A 262 3.51 4.58 16.66
C ARG A 262 4.48 3.59 16.02
N HIS A 263 4.03 2.84 15.02
CA HIS A 263 4.75 1.65 14.57
C HIS A 263 5.15 1.68 13.11
N GLU A 264 4.41 2.39 12.25
CA GLU A 264 4.77 2.54 10.85
C GLU A 264 5.66 3.79 10.63
N PRO A 265 6.55 3.79 9.62
CA PRO A 265 7.47 4.91 9.41
C PRO A 265 6.71 6.17 8.99
N MET A 266 6.84 7.25 9.75
CA MET A 266 6.20 8.53 9.47
C MET A 266 6.57 9.07 8.08
N SER A 267 7.77 8.79 7.60
CA SER A 267 8.22 9.16 6.26
C SER A 267 7.47 8.49 5.11
N ALA A 268 6.75 7.39 5.39
CA ALA A 268 5.88 6.72 4.42
C ALA A 268 4.41 7.19 4.53
N LEU A 269 4.09 8.04 5.51
CA LEU A 269 2.73 8.48 5.82
C LEU A 269 2.54 9.97 5.53
N ASP A 270 3.43 10.82 6.09
CA ASP A 270 3.31 12.29 6.02
C ASP A 270 3.67 12.81 4.64
N GLY A 271 2.64 13.21 3.89
CA GLY A 271 2.75 13.85 2.58
C GLY A 271 3.20 15.31 2.63
N ARG A 272 3.49 15.81 3.80
CA ARG A 272 3.96 17.17 4.12
C ARG A 272 2.97 18.28 3.80
N GLY A 273 2.87 19.19 4.77
CA GLY A 273 2.02 20.36 4.68
C GLY A 273 0.52 20.07 4.89
N GLU A 274 -0.26 21.09 4.72
CA GLU A 274 -1.68 21.13 5.06
C GLU A 274 -2.55 20.17 4.22
N LEU A 275 -2.15 19.91 2.98
CA LEU A 275 -2.85 19.02 2.05
C LEU A 275 -2.08 17.73 1.74
N GLY A 276 -0.90 17.50 2.33
CA GLY A 276 -0.10 16.32 2.04
C GLY A 276 0.37 16.21 0.58
N MET A 277 0.57 17.34 -0.11
CA MET A 277 0.88 17.37 -1.54
C MET A 277 2.38 17.28 -1.85
N GLY A 278 3.26 17.35 -0.84
CA GLY A 278 4.70 17.56 -1.07
C GLY A 278 5.34 16.55 -2.03
N ASP A 279 5.04 15.26 -1.87
CA ASP A 279 5.59 14.20 -2.72
C ASP A 279 4.79 14.02 -4.01
N LEU A 280 3.46 14.17 -3.94
CA LEU A 280 2.59 14.16 -5.12
C LEU A 280 2.96 15.26 -6.11
N ASP A 281 3.35 16.44 -5.62
CA ASP A 281 3.78 17.56 -6.46
C ASP A 281 5.04 17.20 -7.27
N VAL A 282 6.03 16.61 -6.64
CA VAL A 282 7.27 16.16 -7.30
C VAL A 282 6.95 15.11 -8.38
N ILE A 283 6.11 14.12 -8.05
CA ILE A 283 5.78 13.06 -8.99
C ILE A 283 5.02 13.63 -10.19
N CYS A 284 4.03 14.51 -9.96
CA CYS A 284 3.26 15.14 -11.04
C CYS A 284 4.13 16.02 -11.95
N GLU A 285 5.12 16.71 -11.37
CA GLU A 285 6.01 17.60 -12.10
C GLU A 285 6.93 16.86 -13.07
N PHE A 286 7.55 15.77 -12.61
CA PHE A 286 8.61 15.09 -13.37
C PHE A 286 8.19 13.83 -14.12
N SER A 287 7.02 13.23 -13.83
CA SER A 287 6.63 11.94 -14.43
C SER A 287 6.57 11.97 -15.96
N HIS A 288 6.26 13.11 -16.58
CA HIS A 288 6.22 13.25 -18.04
C HIS A 288 7.59 13.08 -18.70
N GLU A 289 8.68 13.37 -17.96
CA GLU A 289 10.05 13.23 -18.46
C GLU A 289 10.47 11.76 -18.53
N TYR A 290 9.84 10.88 -17.77
CA TYR A 290 10.18 9.46 -17.69
C TYR A 290 9.17 8.55 -18.39
N LEU A 291 7.96 9.00 -18.63
CA LEU A 291 6.98 8.25 -19.40
C LEU A 291 7.30 8.25 -20.90
N ALA A 292 7.06 7.13 -21.55
CA ALA A 292 6.99 7.08 -23.00
C ALA A 292 5.68 7.70 -23.51
N PRO A 293 5.63 8.17 -24.77
CA PRO A 293 4.40 8.60 -25.42
C PRO A 293 3.31 7.53 -25.34
N GLY A 294 2.16 7.86 -24.78
CA GLY A 294 1.07 6.92 -24.51
C GLY A 294 1.20 6.17 -23.18
N GLY A 295 2.31 6.33 -22.46
CA GLY A 295 2.57 5.70 -21.16
C GLY A 295 1.57 6.11 -20.09
N PHE A 296 1.43 5.27 -19.10
CA PHE A 296 0.41 5.34 -18.04
C PHE A 296 0.97 5.92 -16.74
N LEU A 297 0.19 6.75 -16.07
CA LEU A 297 0.45 7.22 -14.72
C LEU A 297 -0.71 6.84 -13.82
N ALA A 298 -0.44 6.28 -12.65
CA ALA A 298 -1.42 6.03 -11.60
C ALA A 298 -0.85 6.38 -10.23
N LEU A 299 -1.55 7.24 -9.51
CA LEU A 299 -1.16 7.73 -8.20
C LEU A 299 -2.27 7.47 -7.19
N GLU A 300 -1.89 6.95 -6.02
CA GLU A 300 -2.76 6.94 -4.84
C GLU A 300 -2.65 8.27 -4.10
N THR A 301 -3.76 8.70 -3.49
CA THR A 301 -3.88 9.95 -2.75
C THR A 301 -4.71 9.73 -1.49
N HIS A 302 -4.76 10.71 -0.61
CA HIS A 302 -5.66 10.71 0.54
C HIS A 302 -7.15 10.68 0.12
N GLY A 303 -7.44 11.14 -1.11
CA GLY A 303 -8.79 11.26 -1.65
C GLY A 303 -9.32 12.70 -1.63
N GLY A 304 -10.60 12.86 -2.00
CA GLY A 304 -11.31 14.14 -1.93
C GLY A 304 -10.59 15.29 -2.63
N GLU A 305 -10.35 16.39 -1.92
CA GLU A 305 -9.71 17.59 -2.46
C GLU A 305 -8.30 17.30 -3.01
N GLN A 306 -7.52 16.44 -2.34
CA GLN A 306 -6.16 16.12 -2.79
C GLN A 306 -6.17 15.43 -4.16
N ALA A 307 -7.08 14.47 -4.37
CA ALA A 307 -7.23 13.80 -5.67
C ALA A 307 -7.61 14.79 -6.78
N LEU A 308 -8.49 15.75 -6.48
CA LEU A 308 -8.85 16.82 -7.42
C LEU A 308 -7.67 17.75 -7.73
N ARG A 309 -6.82 18.07 -6.74
CA ARG A 309 -5.61 18.86 -6.94
C ARG A 309 -4.60 18.16 -7.85
N VAL A 310 -4.39 16.87 -7.63
CA VAL A 310 -3.53 16.03 -8.51
C VAL A 310 -4.10 16.00 -9.93
N TRP A 311 -5.41 15.77 -10.06
CA TRP A 311 -6.11 15.77 -11.35
C TRP A 311 -5.91 17.11 -12.08
N GLU A 312 -6.17 18.24 -11.39
CA GLU A 312 -6.06 19.59 -11.94
C GLU A 312 -4.62 19.90 -12.37
N LYS A 313 -3.64 19.51 -11.54
CA LYS A 313 -2.21 19.70 -11.84
C LYS A 313 -1.82 18.99 -13.13
N LEU A 314 -2.16 17.71 -13.27
CA LEU A 314 -1.87 16.94 -14.48
C LEU A 314 -2.61 17.50 -15.70
N TRP A 315 -3.88 17.85 -15.55
CA TRP A 315 -4.71 18.38 -16.63
C TRP A 315 -4.19 19.71 -17.17
N LYS A 316 -3.79 20.63 -16.30
CA LYS A 316 -3.28 21.98 -16.68
C LYS A 316 -1.98 21.93 -17.46
N THR A 317 -1.18 20.87 -17.37
CA THR A 317 0.06 20.74 -18.14
C THR A 317 -0.20 20.61 -19.64
N ASN A 318 -1.37 20.15 -20.06
CA ASN A 318 -1.68 19.74 -21.43
C ASN A 318 -0.75 18.63 -21.98
N LEU A 319 0.01 17.98 -21.11
CA LEU A 319 0.89 16.85 -21.46
C LEU A 319 0.17 15.51 -21.34
N TYR A 320 -0.92 15.46 -20.59
CA TYR A 320 -1.68 14.24 -20.32
C TYR A 320 -3.07 14.29 -20.95
N LYS A 321 -3.58 13.11 -21.28
CA LYS A 321 -4.98 12.85 -21.67
C LYS A 321 -5.55 11.75 -20.81
N ASP A 322 -6.88 11.61 -20.85
CA ASP A 322 -7.61 10.62 -20.04
C ASP A 322 -7.30 10.76 -18.54
N VAL A 323 -7.07 12.01 -18.09
CA VAL A 323 -6.87 12.30 -16.67
C VAL A 323 -8.19 12.05 -15.94
N ARG A 324 -8.19 11.08 -15.02
CA ARG A 324 -9.39 10.62 -14.32
C ARG A 324 -9.13 10.45 -12.85
N VAL A 325 -10.07 10.88 -12.03
CA VAL A 325 -10.18 10.48 -10.64
C VAL A 325 -10.90 9.12 -10.60
N ARG A 326 -10.44 8.23 -9.75
CA ARG A 326 -10.96 6.87 -9.58
C ARG A 326 -11.23 6.60 -8.10
N SER A 327 -12.35 5.95 -7.83
CA SER A 327 -12.75 5.57 -6.48
C SER A 327 -12.15 4.24 -6.05
N ASP A 328 -11.96 4.07 -4.74
CA ASP A 328 -11.65 2.80 -4.10
C ASP A 328 -12.91 1.92 -3.91
N TYR A 329 -12.78 0.79 -3.22
CA TYR A 329 -13.88 -0.13 -2.94
C TYR A 329 -14.98 0.46 -2.05
N ALA A 330 -14.64 1.48 -1.24
CA ALA A 330 -15.58 2.19 -0.38
C ALA A 330 -16.25 3.39 -1.09
N GLY A 331 -15.89 3.65 -2.35
CA GLY A 331 -16.40 4.77 -3.13
C GLY A 331 -15.67 6.09 -2.84
N VAL A 332 -14.54 6.06 -2.15
CA VAL A 332 -13.69 7.24 -1.91
C VAL A 332 -12.84 7.50 -3.16
N ASP A 333 -12.87 8.72 -3.67
CA ASP A 333 -12.09 9.17 -4.83
C ASP A 333 -10.60 9.30 -4.46
N ARG A 334 -9.89 8.17 -4.50
CA ARG A 334 -8.55 8.00 -3.94
C ARG A 334 -7.43 7.96 -4.97
N PHE A 335 -7.74 7.69 -6.23
CA PHE A 335 -6.71 7.51 -7.24
C PHE A 335 -6.83 8.52 -8.38
N VAL A 336 -5.69 8.90 -8.93
CA VAL A 336 -5.64 9.68 -10.17
C VAL A 336 -4.86 8.91 -11.22
N THR A 337 -5.47 8.71 -12.38
CA THR A 337 -4.85 8.05 -13.53
C THR A 337 -4.77 8.98 -14.72
N ALA A 338 -3.71 8.87 -15.52
CA ALA A 338 -3.51 9.68 -16.72
C ALA A 338 -2.69 8.92 -17.78
N ARG A 339 -2.66 9.43 -19.00
CA ARG A 339 -1.79 8.95 -20.09
C ARG A 339 -1.01 10.09 -20.70
N LEU A 340 0.30 9.93 -20.88
CA LEU A 340 1.10 10.91 -21.58
C LEU A 340 0.66 11.03 -23.05
N ILE A 341 0.53 12.25 -23.55
CA ILE A 341 0.16 12.51 -24.94
C ILE A 341 1.34 12.13 -25.86
N ASP A 342 1.03 11.52 -27.00
CA ASP A 342 2.00 11.34 -28.07
C ASP A 342 2.00 12.58 -28.97
N ALA A 343 2.95 13.49 -28.69
CA ALA A 343 3.06 14.76 -29.45
C ALA A 343 3.18 14.55 -30.97
N LYS A 344 3.72 13.42 -31.41
CA LYS A 344 3.83 13.08 -32.85
C LYS A 344 2.47 12.79 -33.49
N LYS A 345 1.45 12.42 -32.69
CA LYS A 345 0.08 12.17 -33.20
C LYS A 345 -0.78 13.42 -33.22
N VAL A 346 -0.48 14.42 -32.40
CA VAL A 346 -1.24 15.67 -32.33
C VAL A 346 -1.09 16.47 -33.62
N HIS A 347 0.09 16.49 -34.23
CA HIS A 347 0.32 17.19 -35.50
C HIS A 347 -0.35 16.56 -36.74
N ARG A 348 -0.82 15.31 -36.67
CA ARG A 348 -1.54 14.71 -37.81
C ARG A 348 -2.99 15.16 -37.95
N PHE A 349 -3.61 15.65 -36.88
CA PHE A 349 -5.00 16.14 -36.90
C PHE A 349 -5.13 17.62 -37.20
N SER A 350 -4.03 18.41 -37.07
CA SER A 350 -4.04 19.84 -37.42
C SER A 350 -3.77 20.11 -38.88
N ASN A 351 -3.37 19.13 -39.70
CA ASN A 351 -3.04 19.28 -41.13
C ASN A 351 -4.08 18.68 -42.07
N THR A 352 -5.26 18.28 -41.63
CA THR A 352 -6.44 18.11 -42.50
C THR A 352 -7.08 19.48 -42.64
N SER A 353 -6.42 20.40 -43.40
CA SER A 353 -7.07 21.56 -43.96
C SER A 353 -8.23 21.06 -44.81
N PHE A 354 -9.40 21.55 -44.52
CA PHE A 354 -10.49 21.64 -45.45
C PHE A 354 -9.96 22.18 -46.79
N LYS A 355 -9.90 21.31 -47.78
CA LYS A 355 -9.89 21.73 -49.18
C LYS A 355 -11.31 21.58 -49.63
N ASP A 356 -11.84 22.70 -50.09
CA ASP A 356 -13.15 22.92 -50.71
C ASP A 356 -13.55 21.86 -51.72
#